data_f45f85dd92ae4dbe1f9e864c352655fa
#
_entry.id   f45f85dd92ae4dbe1f9e864c352655fa
#
_cell.length_a   1.000
_cell.length_b   1.000
_cell.length_c   1.000
_cell.angle_alpha   90.00
_cell.angle_beta   90.00
_cell.angle_gamma   90.00
#
_symmetry.space_group_name_H-M   'P 1'
#
loop_
_entity.id
_entity.type
_entity.pdbx_description
1 polymer ?
#
loop_
_entity_poly.entity_id
_entity_poly.type
_entity_poly.pdbx_seq_one_letter_code
_entity_poly.pdbx_strand_id
1 'polypeptide(L)'
;MLTKSGRHRLALLAAGLLGLTGMASAEDGVAANDAAQANNPLLRAKAFNMHDYYVGNLTDIDEDANQFWLRYAAPFSIGDSKWLMRASLLAINTVPAAPELDHETGLGDFNVFAAYQMDVGIPGVSFGFGPLLNIPTASEDATGSGKWSAGIANVLFSARSPKFQYGYLLTWQASFAGDDDRDDVNVAAFQPLLIYQLGGGTYLRSTPIMTYDFESDGYTVPLGVGIGKVFKTARGSNNLFIEPQWSVADDGAGWPEWQVFIGFNMIFQ
;
A
#
# COMPACT_ATOMS: atom_id res chain seq x y z
N MET A 1 -0.37 40.31 -22.39
CA MET A 1 -1.19 40.15 -23.61
C MET A 1 -1.02 38.70 -24.08
N LEU A 2 -2.13 37.96 -24.09
CA LEU A 2 -2.32 36.58 -24.59
C LEU A 2 -1.82 35.41 -23.77
N THR A 3 -2.75 34.94 -22.96
CA THR A 3 -2.94 33.59 -22.40
C THR A 3 -2.93 32.52 -23.49
N LYS A 4 -2.18 31.43 -23.30
CA LYS A 4 -2.39 30.18 -24.02
C LYS A 4 -2.85 29.09 -23.03
N SER A 5 -4.16 28.89 -22.98
CA SER A 5 -4.81 27.73 -22.41
C SER A 5 -4.48 26.48 -23.22
N GLY A 6 -3.70 25.57 -22.66
CA GLY A 6 -3.47 24.24 -23.19
C GLY A 6 -4.50 23.25 -22.65
N ARG A 7 -5.55 22.97 -23.41
CA ARG A 7 -6.50 21.89 -23.12
C ARG A 7 -5.85 20.55 -23.45
N HIS A 8 -5.39 19.82 -22.46
CA HIS A 8 -5.05 18.42 -22.63
C HIS A 8 -6.32 17.57 -22.68
N ARG A 9 -6.55 16.96 -23.83
CA ARG A 9 -7.63 16.00 -24.05
C ARG A 9 -7.24 14.67 -23.40
N LEU A 10 -7.90 14.31 -22.32
CA LEU A 10 -7.88 12.96 -21.78
C LEU A 10 -8.47 12.01 -22.83
N ALA A 11 -7.65 11.15 -23.40
CA ALA A 11 -8.11 10.04 -24.20
C ALA A 11 -8.52 8.90 -23.28
N LEU A 12 -9.83 8.72 -23.06
CA LEU A 12 -10.38 7.53 -22.43
C LEU A 12 -10.17 6.33 -23.35
N LEU A 13 -9.26 5.45 -22.95
CA LEU A 13 -9.20 4.08 -23.48
C LEU A 13 -10.24 3.23 -22.72
N ALA A 14 -11.45 3.18 -23.22
CA ALA A 14 -12.45 2.19 -22.84
C ALA A 14 -12.14 0.87 -23.54
N ALA A 15 -11.41 -0.03 -22.89
CA ALA A 15 -11.29 -1.41 -23.32
C ALA A 15 -12.52 -2.19 -22.83
N GLY A 16 -13.31 -2.69 -23.77
CA GLY A 16 -14.54 -3.43 -23.50
C GLY A 16 -14.32 -4.72 -22.73
N LEU A 17 -15.00 -4.88 -21.60
CA LEU A 17 -15.26 -6.15 -20.95
C LEU A 17 -16.70 -6.58 -21.28
N LEU A 18 -16.85 -7.35 -22.34
CA LEU A 18 -18.10 -8.05 -22.64
C LEU A 18 -17.96 -9.53 -22.28
N GLY A 19 -18.82 -9.94 -21.36
CA GLY A 19 -19.46 -11.26 -21.40
C GLY A 19 -18.72 -12.44 -20.82
N LEU A 20 -19.07 -12.81 -19.56
CA LEU A 20 -19.17 -14.18 -19.12
C LEU A 20 -20.21 -14.23 -17.96
N THR A 21 -21.47 -14.43 -18.34
CA THR A 21 -22.50 -14.93 -17.42
C THR A 21 -22.31 -16.44 -17.32
N GLY A 22 -21.67 -16.89 -16.25
CA GLY A 22 -21.55 -18.31 -15.89
C GLY A 22 -22.27 -18.59 -14.57
N MET A 23 -23.02 -19.66 -14.55
CA MET A 23 -23.89 -20.14 -13.48
C MET A 23 -23.17 -20.29 -12.13
N ALA A 24 -23.76 -19.71 -11.09
CA ALA A 24 -23.29 -19.83 -9.71
C ALA A 24 -23.61 -21.24 -9.16
N SER A 25 -22.60 -21.92 -8.65
CA SER A 25 -22.72 -23.17 -7.92
C SER A 25 -22.00 -23.09 -6.56
N ALA A 26 -22.17 -24.07 -5.70
CA ALA A 26 -21.63 -24.11 -4.32
C ALA A 26 -20.09 -23.96 -4.25
N GLU A 27 -19.36 -24.18 -5.33
CA GLU A 27 -17.94 -23.84 -5.48
C GLU A 27 -17.68 -22.33 -5.35
N ASP A 28 -18.65 -21.46 -5.68
CA ASP A 28 -18.53 -20.02 -5.59
C ASP A 28 -18.45 -19.52 -4.14
N GLY A 29 -19.03 -20.23 -3.18
CA GLY A 29 -19.00 -19.84 -1.75
C GLY A 29 -17.60 -19.97 -1.13
N VAL A 30 -16.88 -21.03 -1.45
CA VAL A 30 -15.51 -21.27 -0.97
C VAL A 30 -14.57 -20.32 -1.71
N ALA A 31 -14.75 -20.12 -3.01
CA ALA A 31 -13.96 -19.19 -3.81
C ALA A 31 -14.15 -17.72 -3.35
N ALA A 32 -15.36 -17.33 -2.94
CA ALA A 32 -15.66 -16.00 -2.42
C ALA A 32 -14.98 -15.76 -1.05
N ASN A 33 -14.94 -16.76 -0.19
CA ASN A 33 -14.27 -16.68 1.10
C ASN A 33 -12.75 -16.60 0.96
N ASP A 34 -12.17 -17.37 0.05
CA ASP A 34 -10.74 -17.32 -0.26
C ASP A 34 -10.36 -15.97 -0.88
N ALA A 35 -11.17 -15.42 -1.77
CA ALA A 35 -10.97 -14.11 -2.36
C ALA A 35 -11.06 -12.97 -1.32
N ALA A 36 -11.99 -13.11 -0.35
CA ALA A 36 -12.10 -12.18 0.77
C ALA A 36 -10.86 -12.20 1.68
N GLN A 37 -10.32 -13.39 1.94
CA GLN A 37 -9.12 -13.57 2.76
C GLN A 37 -7.83 -13.14 2.03
N ALA A 38 -7.79 -13.22 0.70
CA ALA A 38 -6.60 -12.83 -0.07
C ALA A 38 -6.21 -11.34 0.07
N ASN A 39 -7.15 -10.50 0.54
CA ASN A 39 -6.91 -9.09 0.84
C ASN A 39 -6.65 -8.82 2.34
N ASN A 40 -6.66 -9.85 3.19
CA ASN A 40 -6.38 -9.72 4.62
C ASN A 40 -4.87 -9.56 4.86
N PRO A 41 -4.40 -8.40 5.33
CA PRO A 41 -2.97 -8.16 5.57
C PRO A 41 -2.40 -9.01 6.71
N LEU A 42 -3.24 -9.59 7.57
CA LEU A 42 -2.88 -10.50 8.66
C LEU A 42 -3.13 -11.98 8.33
N LEU A 43 -3.35 -12.31 7.05
CA LEU A 43 -3.51 -13.69 6.62
C LEU A 43 -2.28 -14.52 7.01
N ARG A 44 -2.50 -15.66 7.68
CA ARG A 44 -1.42 -16.57 8.10
C ARG A 44 -0.92 -17.44 6.93
N ALA A 45 -0.43 -16.78 5.91
CA ALA A 45 0.20 -17.38 4.75
C ALA A 45 1.46 -16.58 4.39
N LYS A 46 2.41 -17.23 3.71
CA LYS A 46 3.51 -16.48 3.11
C LYS A 46 3.00 -15.72 1.90
N ALA A 47 3.43 -14.49 1.75
CA ALA A 47 3.07 -13.68 0.61
C ALA A 47 4.30 -12.92 0.08
N PHE A 48 4.37 -12.78 -1.23
CA PHE A 48 5.31 -11.90 -1.90
C PHE A 48 4.53 -10.93 -2.78
N ASN A 49 4.80 -9.64 -2.62
CA ASN A 49 4.06 -8.58 -3.29
C ASN A 49 5.01 -7.70 -4.09
N MET A 50 4.60 -7.36 -5.29
CA MET A 50 5.20 -6.34 -6.15
C MET A 50 4.18 -5.21 -6.27
N HIS A 51 4.55 -4.05 -5.76
CA HIS A 51 3.68 -2.88 -5.71
C HIS A 51 4.36 -1.70 -6.38
N ASP A 52 3.66 -1.03 -7.26
CA ASP A 52 4.12 0.15 -7.96
C ASP A 52 3.20 1.34 -7.71
N TYR A 53 3.77 2.47 -7.30
CA TYR A 53 3.10 3.75 -7.18
C TYR A 53 3.70 4.69 -8.22
N TYR A 54 3.00 4.87 -9.33
CA TYR A 54 3.31 5.94 -10.26
C TYR A 54 2.63 7.22 -9.77
N VAL A 55 3.42 8.18 -9.34
CA VAL A 55 2.98 9.52 -8.90
C VAL A 55 3.05 10.43 -10.11
N GLY A 56 1.93 10.95 -10.56
CA GLY A 56 1.91 11.77 -11.78
C GLY A 56 2.13 13.24 -11.52
N ASN A 57 1.99 13.70 -10.28
CA ASN A 57 2.36 15.03 -9.84
C ASN A 57 2.60 15.08 -8.34
N LEU A 58 3.62 15.85 -7.93
CA LEU A 58 3.96 16.15 -6.55
C LEU A 58 3.54 17.58 -6.21
N THR A 59 2.87 17.78 -5.08
CA THR A 59 2.41 19.09 -4.57
C THR A 59 3.59 20.05 -4.49
N ASP A 60 3.43 21.27 -5.02
CA ASP A 60 4.38 22.38 -5.00
C ASP A 60 5.74 22.10 -5.71
N ILE A 61 5.87 20.95 -6.37
CA ILE A 61 7.08 20.56 -7.11
C ILE A 61 6.80 20.49 -8.61
N ASP A 62 5.57 20.10 -9.02
CA ASP A 62 5.12 19.92 -10.41
C ASP A 62 5.94 18.87 -11.21
N GLU A 63 6.48 17.86 -10.50
CA GLU A 63 7.25 16.75 -11.07
C GLU A 63 6.57 15.41 -10.75
N ASP A 64 6.91 14.38 -11.50
CA ASP A 64 6.46 13.03 -11.26
C ASP A 64 7.44 12.23 -10.37
N ALA A 65 7.00 11.08 -9.89
CA ALA A 65 7.83 10.14 -9.15
C ALA A 65 7.36 8.70 -9.37
N ASN A 66 8.21 7.73 -9.10
CA ASN A 66 7.83 6.32 -9.15
C ASN A 66 8.44 5.54 -8.01
N GLN A 67 7.66 4.70 -7.34
CA GLN A 67 8.07 3.87 -6.22
C GLN A 67 7.70 2.42 -6.47
N PHE A 68 8.67 1.57 -6.74
CA PHE A 68 8.49 0.14 -6.88
C PHE A 68 8.94 -0.62 -5.64
N TRP A 69 7.99 -1.27 -4.97
CA TRP A 69 8.18 -1.99 -3.71
C TRP A 69 8.16 -3.49 -3.91
N LEU A 70 9.13 -4.16 -3.29
CA LEU A 70 9.10 -5.60 -3.03
C LEU A 70 8.77 -5.82 -1.57
N ARG A 71 7.72 -6.62 -1.29
CA ARG A 71 7.28 -6.91 0.08
C ARG A 71 7.15 -8.40 0.29
N TYR A 72 7.62 -8.86 1.43
CA TYR A 72 7.48 -10.25 1.85
C TYR A 72 6.79 -10.31 3.21
N ALA A 73 5.74 -11.11 3.31
CA ALA A 73 5.05 -11.37 4.56
C ALA A 73 5.15 -12.86 4.92
N ALA A 74 5.40 -13.15 6.19
CA ALA A 74 5.49 -14.51 6.69
C ALA A 74 4.95 -14.61 8.11
N PRO A 75 4.09 -15.60 8.41
CA PRO A 75 3.69 -15.92 9.77
C PRO A 75 4.83 -16.64 10.50
N PHE A 76 4.96 -16.35 11.79
CA PHE A 76 5.86 -17.06 12.70
C PHE A 76 5.23 -17.15 14.09
N SER A 77 5.88 -17.87 15.01
CA SER A 77 5.41 -18.01 16.40
C SER A 77 6.59 -17.84 17.36
N ILE A 78 6.31 -17.24 18.53
CA ILE A 78 7.21 -17.16 19.67
C ILE A 78 6.47 -17.81 20.85
N GLY A 79 6.86 -19.04 21.22
CA GLY A 79 6.05 -19.86 22.11
C GLY A 79 4.63 -20.07 21.52
N ASP A 80 3.61 -19.78 22.29
CA ASP A 80 2.20 -19.89 21.89
C ASP A 80 1.69 -18.62 21.15
N SER A 81 2.47 -17.55 21.12
CA SER A 81 2.06 -16.31 20.47
C SER A 81 2.25 -16.38 18.96
N LYS A 82 1.26 -15.82 18.25
CA LYS A 82 1.19 -15.82 16.79
C LYS A 82 1.56 -14.44 16.27
N TRP A 83 2.47 -14.41 15.32
CA TRP A 83 2.99 -13.19 14.73
C TRP A 83 2.94 -13.23 13.21
N LEU A 84 2.88 -12.07 12.60
CA LEU A 84 3.11 -11.87 11.17
C LEU A 84 4.20 -10.81 10.99
N MET A 85 5.27 -11.16 10.31
CA MET A 85 6.29 -10.21 9.87
C MET A 85 5.93 -9.72 8.45
N ARG A 86 6.13 -8.44 8.17
CA ARG A 86 6.19 -7.90 6.82
C ARG A 86 7.47 -7.08 6.66
N ALA A 87 8.30 -7.51 5.72
CA ALA A 87 9.48 -6.80 5.25
C ALA A 87 9.14 -6.10 3.92
N SER A 88 9.57 -4.87 3.74
CA SER A 88 9.32 -4.05 2.56
C SER A 88 10.60 -3.35 2.14
N LEU A 89 11.00 -3.57 0.90
CA LEU A 89 12.12 -2.88 0.26
C LEU A 89 11.56 -1.98 -0.83
N LEU A 90 11.88 -0.71 -0.79
CA LEU A 90 11.67 0.21 -1.90
C LEU A 90 12.78 -0.08 -2.91
N ALA A 91 12.49 -1.00 -3.85
CA ALA A 91 13.51 -1.59 -4.73
C ALA A 91 13.94 -0.65 -5.86
N ILE A 92 13.02 0.22 -6.30
CA ILE A 92 13.30 1.30 -7.24
C ILE A 92 12.52 2.52 -6.72
N ASN A 93 13.24 3.59 -6.42
CA ASN A 93 12.68 4.89 -6.08
C ASN A 93 13.23 5.91 -7.06
N THR A 94 12.36 6.51 -7.85
CA THR A 94 12.68 7.57 -8.80
C THR A 94 11.97 8.82 -8.34
N VAL A 95 12.74 9.82 -7.95
CA VAL A 95 12.23 11.08 -7.38
C VAL A 95 13.00 12.27 -7.97
N PRO A 96 12.40 13.47 -8.03
CA PRO A 96 13.17 14.67 -8.36
C PRO A 96 14.25 14.91 -7.29
N ALA A 97 15.48 15.10 -7.71
CA ALA A 97 16.62 15.34 -6.81
C ALA A 97 16.51 16.71 -6.10
N ALA A 98 15.95 17.69 -6.79
CA ALA A 98 15.52 18.99 -6.28
C ALA A 98 14.59 19.63 -7.33
N PRO A 99 13.84 20.71 -6.98
CA PRO A 99 13.01 21.41 -7.95
C PRO A 99 13.81 21.80 -9.21
N GLU A 100 13.27 21.50 -10.40
CA GLU A 100 13.89 21.76 -11.71
C GLU A 100 15.18 20.97 -12.01
N LEU A 101 15.56 19.98 -11.19
CA LEU A 101 16.67 19.08 -11.46
C LEU A 101 16.19 17.74 -12.03
N ASP A 102 17.14 17.01 -12.64
CA ASP A 102 16.90 15.65 -13.13
C ASP A 102 16.48 14.71 -11.99
N HIS A 103 15.74 13.67 -12.34
CA HIS A 103 15.35 12.62 -11.39
C HIS A 103 16.56 11.78 -10.97
N GLU A 104 16.61 11.46 -9.70
CA GLU A 104 17.49 10.40 -9.17
C GLU A 104 16.73 9.09 -9.03
N THR A 105 17.40 8.00 -9.35
CA THR A 105 16.85 6.64 -9.25
C THR A 105 17.80 5.78 -8.45
N GLY A 106 17.31 5.18 -7.38
CA GLY A 106 18.09 4.31 -6.52
C GLY A 106 17.23 3.34 -5.72
N LEU A 107 17.90 2.58 -4.84
CA LEU A 107 17.22 1.88 -3.76
C LEU A 107 16.70 2.91 -2.75
N GLY A 108 15.55 2.65 -2.18
CA GLY A 108 15.07 3.38 -1.02
C GLY A 108 15.31 2.63 0.30
N ASP A 109 14.67 3.10 1.34
CA ASP A 109 14.79 2.53 2.67
C ASP A 109 14.09 1.18 2.80
N PHE A 110 14.63 0.34 3.68
CA PHE A 110 14.05 -0.94 4.07
C PHE A 110 13.21 -0.78 5.33
N ASN A 111 11.96 -1.25 5.26
CA ASN A 111 11.02 -1.21 6.37
C ASN A 111 10.60 -2.62 6.78
N VAL A 112 10.54 -2.87 8.07
CA VAL A 112 10.02 -4.13 8.61
C VAL A 112 9.14 -3.88 9.82
N PHE A 113 8.01 -4.59 9.90
CA PHE A 113 7.25 -4.68 11.12
C PHE A 113 6.87 -6.11 11.45
N ALA A 114 6.62 -6.38 12.75
CA ALA A 114 6.12 -7.66 13.23
C ALA A 114 4.86 -7.41 14.05
N ALA A 115 3.71 -7.88 13.58
CA ALA A 115 2.42 -7.74 14.25
C ALA A 115 2.09 -9.00 15.06
N TYR A 116 1.98 -8.86 16.38
CA TYR A 116 1.37 -9.86 17.24
C TYR A 116 -0.11 -9.97 16.94
N GLN A 117 -0.56 -11.18 16.56
CA GLN A 117 -1.96 -11.45 16.22
C GLN A 117 -2.75 -11.80 17.48
N MET A 118 -3.62 -10.91 17.89
CA MET A 118 -4.51 -11.11 19.04
C MET A 118 -5.81 -11.78 18.59
N ASP A 119 -6.26 -12.75 19.38
CA ASP A 119 -7.63 -13.25 19.28
C ASP A 119 -8.56 -12.25 20.00
N VAL A 120 -9.37 -11.57 19.23
CA VAL A 120 -10.38 -10.62 19.74
C VAL A 120 -11.73 -11.28 20.05
N GLY A 121 -11.82 -12.60 19.93
CA GLY A 121 -13.06 -13.37 20.21
C GLY A 121 -14.17 -13.13 19.18
N ILE A 122 -13.90 -12.49 18.07
CA ILE A 122 -14.88 -12.16 17.02
C ILE A 122 -14.52 -12.93 15.75
N PRO A 123 -15.30 -13.95 15.36
CA PRO A 123 -15.03 -14.71 14.13
C PRO A 123 -14.94 -13.80 12.89
N GLY A 124 -13.92 -14.01 12.05
CA GLY A 124 -13.70 -13.25 10.83
C GLY A 124 -13.07 -11.86 11.05
N VAL A 125 -12.66 -11.51 12.28
CA VAL A 125 -11.89 -10.32 12.58
C VAL A 125 -10.45 -10.73 12.90
N SER A 126 -9.50 -10.11 12.23
CA SER A 126 -8.05 -10.19 12.50
C SER A 126 -7.57 -8.88 13.08
N PHE A 127 -6.84 -8.94 14.19
CA PHE A 127 -6.23 -7.78 14.81
C PHE A 127 -4.78 -8.07 15.15
N GLY A 128 -3.91 -7.11 14.91
CA GLY A 128 -2.50 -7.26 15.23
C GLY A 128 -1.84 -5.91 15.49
N PHE A 129 -0.83 -5.93 16.34
CA PHE A 129 0.01 -4.76 16.59
C PHE A 129 1.42 -5.20 16.94
N GLY A 130 2.39 -4.30 16.76
CA GLY A 130 3.76 -4.60 17.15
C GLY A 130 4.78 -3.60 16.64
N PRO A 131 6.06 -3.87 16.86
CA PRO A 131 7.14 -2.95 16.52
C PRO A 131 7.33 -2.82 15.01
N LEU A 132 7.78 -1.63 14.60
CA LEU A 132 8.19 -1.25 13.28
C LEU A 132 9.62 -0.69 13.34
N LEU A 133 10.43 -1.00 12.34
CA LEU A 133 11.78 -0.46 12.16
C LEU A 133 11.95 -0.05 10.70
N ASN A 134 12.48 1.14 10.48
CA ASN A 134 12.96 1.61 9.19
C ASN A 134 14.48 1.73 9.23
N ILE A 135 15.14 1.21 8.19
CA ILE A 135 16.59 1.13 8.05
C ILE A 135 16.99 1.97 6.85
N PRO A 136 17.91 2.93 7.00
CA PRO A 136 18.37 3.78 5.91
C PRO A 136 19.27 2.97 4.97
N THR A 137 18.66 2.32 3.98
CA THR A 137 19.35 1.48 2.99
C THR A 137 19.34 2.11 1.60
N ALA A 138 18.88 3.35 1.49
CA ALA A 138 18.88 4.08 0.24
C ALA A 138 20.27 4.17 -0.37
N SER A 139 20.35 4.09 -1.70
CA SER A 139 21.63 4.17 -2.42
C SER A 139 22.02 5.61 -2.79
N GLU A 140 21.03 6.50 -2.84
CA GLU A 140 21.19 7.91 -3.17
C GLU A 140 20.49 8.77 -2.11
N ASP A 141 20.99 9.96 -1.89
CA ASP A 141 20.47 10.87 -0.85
C ASP A 141 18.98 11.21 -1.06
N ALA A 142 18.56 11.45 -2.29
CA ALA A 142 17.16 11.79 -2.59
C ALA A 142 16.21 10.58 -2.47
N THR A 143 16.72 9.35 -2.47
CA THR A 143 15.88 8.15 -2.50
C THR A 143 15.55 7.56 -1.14
N GLY A 144 16.06 8.14 -0.03
CA GLY A 144 15.79 7.68 1.33
C GLY A 144 15.90 8.76 2.38
N SER A 145 15.56 8.41 3.62
CA SER A 145 15.55 9.34 4.74
C SER A 145 16.93 9.60 5.37
N GLY A 146 17.89 8.68 5.21
CA GLY A 146 19.18 8.73 5.92
C GLY A 146 19.05 8.43 7.42
N LYS A 147 17.85 8.14 7.93
CA LYS A 147 17.55 7.99 9.36
C LYS A 147 17.11 6.57 9.72
N TRP A 148 17.61 6.06 10.82
CA TRP A 148 17.03 4.92 11.53
C TRP A 148 15.79 5.38 12.28
N SER A 149 14.64 4.76 11.98
CA SER A 149 13.40 5.10 12.67
C SER A 149 12.77 3.86 13.28
N ALA A 150 12.20 4.02 14.46
CA ALA A 150 11.45 2.98 15.14
C ALA A 150 10.02 3.45 15.44
N GLY A 151 9.11 2.49 15.53
CA GLY A 151 7.72 2.82 15.76
C GLY A 151 6.84 1.61 15.96
N ILE A 152 5.58 1.76 15.64
CA ILE A 152 4.56 0.73 15.80
C ILE A 152 3.73 0.56 14.54
N ALA A 153 3.24 -0.64 14.33
CA ALA A 153 2.22 -0.96 13.35
C ALA A 153 1.00 -1.57 14.05
N ASN A 154 -0.19 -1.12 13.67
CA ASN A 154 -1.46 -1.66 14.13
C ASN A 154 -2.35 -2.00 12.93
N VAL A 155 -2.90 -3.18 12.91
CA VAL A 155 -3.70 -3.71 11.80
C VAL A 155 -4.99 -4.28 12.33
N LEU A 156 -6.10 -3.88 11.73
CA LEU A 156 -7.40 -4.51 11.90
C LEU A 156 -7.95 -4.88 10.52
N PHE A 157 -8.52 -6.06 10.40
CA PHE A 157 -9.23 -6.46 9.19
C PHE A 157 -10.43 -7.34 9.52
N SER A 158 -11.59 -6.99 8.99
CA SER A 158 -12.84 -7.72 9.14
C SER A 158 -13.25 -8.36 7.81
N ALA A 159 -13.24 -9.68 7.76
CA ALA A 159 -13.79 -10.51 6.69
C ALA A 159 -15.08 -11.23 7.13
N ARG A 160 -15.85 -10.64 8.04
CA ARG A 160 -17.13 -11.22 8.53
C ARG A 160 -18.18 -11.31 7.44
N SER A 161 -18.15 -10.36 6.51
CA SER A 161 -18.99 -10.40 5.32
C SER A 161 -18.17 -10.91 4.14
N PRO A 162 -18.61 -11.95 3.42
CA PRO A 162 -17.92 -12.37 2.19
C PRO A 162 -18.05 -11.33 1.08
N LYS A 163 -18.97 -10.37 1.20
CA LYS A 163 -19.22 -9.34 0.19
C LYS A 163 -18.48 -8.03 0.46
N PHE A 164 -18.36 -7.64 1.72
CA PHE A 164 -17.70 -6.39 2.10
C PHE A 164 -16.71 -6.64 3.24
N GLN A 165 -15.44 -6.46 2.96
CA GLN A 165 -14.37 -6.50 3.92
C GLN A 165 -13.87 -5.09 4.18
N TYR A 166 -13.50 -4.82 5.41
CA TYR A 166 -12.96 -3.53 5.80
C TYR A 166 -11.94 -3.66 6.92
N GLY A 167 -11.09 -2.67 7.02
CA GLY A 167 -10.07 -2.61 8.05
C GLY A 167 -9.17 -1.41 7.86
N TYR A 168 -8.03 -1.47 8.49
CA TYR A 168 -6.98 -0.46 8.34
C TYR A 168 -5.60 -1.03 8.68
N LEU A 169 -4.58 -0.36 8.17
CA LEU A 169 -3.22 -0.41 8.67
C LEU A 169 -2.87 1.01 9.15
N LEU A 170 -2.49 1.12 10.43
CA LEU A 170 -1.95 2.34 11.01
C LEU A 170 -0.49 2.09 11.37
N THR A 171 0.40 2.98 10.95
CA THR A 171 1.80 2.97 11.34
C THR A 171 2.19 4.35 11.87
N TRP A 172 3.10 4.35 12.83
CA TRP A 172 3.80 5.54 13.28
C TRP A 172 5.26 5.20 13.50
N GLN A 173 6.15 6.11 13.13
CA GLN A 173 7.59 5.96 13.34
C GLN A 173 8.24 7.31 13.60
N ALA A 174 9.31 7.30 14.38
CA ALA A 174 10.17 8.45 14.61
C ALA A 174 11.64 8.05 14.52
N SER A 175 12.47 8.95 14.02
CA SER A 175 13.92 8.77 13.96
C SER A 175 14.55 8.76 15.35
N PHE A 176 15.62 7.98 15.51
CA PHE A 176 16.40 7.92 16.75
C PHE A 176 17.91 7.94 16.50
N ALA A 177 18.35 7.78 15.27
CA ALA A 177 19.74 7.81 14.83
C ALA A 177 19.83 8.00 13.32
N GLY A 178 21.00 8.27 12.80
CA GLY A 178 21.27 8.39 11.36
C GLY A 178 22.16 9.56 11.04
N ASP A 179 22.06 10.08 9.84
CA ASP A 179 22.83 11.21 9.34
C ASP A 179 22.33 12.52 9.98
N ASP A 180 23.21 13.26 10.65
CA ASP A 180 22.88 14.53 11.33
C ASP A 180 22.55 15.67 10.35
N ASP A 181 22.97 15.57 9.10
CA ASP A 181 22.69 16.55 8.05
C ASP A 181 21.33 16.32 7.35
N ARG A 182 20.57 15.29 7.76
CA ARG A 182 19.25 14.96 7.25
C ARG A 182 18.16 15.33 8.25
N ASP A 183 16.99 15.71 7.73
CA ASP A 183 15.81 16.02 8.54
C ASP A 183 15.38 14.82 9.39
N ASP A 184 14.90 15.08 10.57
CA ASP A 184 14.31 14.05 11.42
C ASP A 184 13.00 13.52 10.83
N VAL A 185 12.68 12.29 11.16
CA VAL A 185 11.46 11.61 10.71
C VAL A 185 10.53 11.44 11.91
N ASN A 186 9.30 11.89 11.77
CA ASN A 186 8.23 11.65 12.75
C ASN A 186 6.89 11.60 12.02
N VAL A 187 6.50 10.42 11.52
CA VAL A 187 5.44 10.26 10.53
C VAL A 187 4.43 9.20 10.99
N ALA A 188 3.14 9.54 10.89
CA ALA A 188 2.05 8.58 10.96
C ALA A 188 1.43 8.34 9.58
N ALA A 189 1.08 7.09 9.29
CA ALA A 189 0.37 6.72 8.08
C ALA A 189 -0.85 5.86 8.41
N PHE A 190 -2.00 6.24 7.90
CA PHE A 190 -3.27 5.53 8.03
C PHE A 190 -3.74 5.06 6.65
N GLN A 191 -3.86 3.75 6.49
CA GLN A 191 -4.36 3.13 5.26
C GLN A 191 -5.68 2.43 5.54
N PRO A 192 -6.84 3.00 5.14
CA PRO A 192 -8.10 2.28 5.14
C PRO A 192 -8.03 1.10 4.15
N LEU A 193 -8.70 0.02 4.49
CA LEU A 193 -8.79 -1.18 3.66
C LEU A 193 -10.27 -1.45 3.41
N LEU A 194 -10.79 -1.01 2.27
CA LEU A 194 -12.18 -1.20 1.88
C LEU A 194 -12.24 -2.06 0.63
N ILE A 195 -12.86 -3.24 0.74
CA ILE A 195 -12.93 -4.23 -0.34
C ILE A 195 -14.38 -4.66 -0.54
N TYR A 196 -14.89 -4.53 -1.75
CA TYR A 196 -16.24 -4.98 -2.12
C TYR A 196 -16.18 -6.04 -3.21
N GLN A 197 -16.62 -7.26 -2.89
CA GLN A 197 -16.58 -8.40 -3.80
C GLN A 197 -17.69 -8.32 -4.85
N LEU A 198 -17.31 -8.36 -6.10
CA LEU A 198 -18.21 -8.40 -7.27
C LEU A 198 -18.57 -9.83 -7.68
N GLY A 199 -17.83 -10.81 -7.20
CA GLY A 199 -17.97 -12.23 -7.54
C GLY A 199 -16.88 -12.73 -8.48
N GLY A 200 -16.74 -14.06 -8.55
CA GLY A 200 -15.71 -14.71 -9.36
C GLY A 200 -14.28 -14.23 -9.07
N GLY A 201 -13.98 -13.80 -7.84
CA GLY A 201 -12.68 -13.27 -7.44
C GLY A 201 -12.42 -11.81 -7.84
N THR A 202 -13.35 -11.16 -8.53
CA THR A 202 -13.25 -9.72 -8.87
C THR A 202 -13.79 -8.87 -7.75
N TYR A 203 -13.13 -7.75 -7.43
CA TYR A 203 -13.51 -6.86 -6.34
C TYR A 203 -13.19 -5.40 -6.66
N LEU A 204 -13.93 -4.50 -6.04
CA LEU A 204 -13.56 -3.09 -5.92
C LEU A 204 -12.75 -2.89 -4.64
N ARG A 205 -11.84 -1.94 -4.66
CA ARG A 205 -10.98 -1.59 -3.54
C ARG A 205 -10.85 -0.09 -3.37
N SER A 206 -10.59 0.33 -2.13
CA SER A 206 -10.12 1.66 -1.80
C SER A 206 -9.15 1.52 -0.63
N THR A 207 -7.86 1.79 -0.90
CA THR A 207 -6.78 1.56 0.06
C THR A 207 -5.71 2.66 -0.01
N PRO A 208 -6.11 3.94 -0.14
CA PRO A 208 -5.16 5.04 -0.18
C PRO A 208 -4.41 5.16 1.14
N ILE A 209 -3.21 5.73 1.14
CA ILE A 209 -2.42 5.96 2.35
C ILE A 209 -2.49 7.45 2.68
N MET A 210 -3.13 7.77 3.78
CA MET A 210 -3.13 9.10 4.38
C MET A 210 -1.91 9.23 5.26
N THR A 211 -1.16 10.31 5.14
CA THR A 211 0.08 10.52 5.89
C THR A 211 0.04 11.88 6.59
N TYR A 212 0.60 11.93 7.79
CA TYR A 212 0.85 13.14 8.55
C TYR A 212 2.30 13.13 9.05
N ASP A 213 3.03 14.18 8.75
CA ASP A 213 4.39 14.42 9.22
C ASP A 213 4.35 15.41 10.39
N PHE A 214 4.80 14.97 11.58
CA PHE A 214 4.82 15.79 12.80
C PHE A 214 6.02 16.73 12.88
N GLU A 215 7.02 16.60 12.00
CA GLU A 215 8.16 17.51 11.97
C GLU A 215 7.84 18.75 11.14
N SER A 216 7.16 18.57 10.01
CA SER A 216 6.82 19.64 9.08
C SER A 216 5.37 20.14 9.20
N ASP A 217 4.52 19.47 9.99
CA ASP A 217 3.06 19.60 9.98
C ASP A 217 2.42 19.28 8.61
N GLY A 218 3.19 18.68 7.68
CA GLY A 218 2.75 18.31 6.35
C GLY A 218 1.81 17.09 6.36
N TYR A 219 0.87 17.04 5.43
CA TYR A 219 -0.04 15.90 5.33
C TYR A 219 -0.56 15.69 3.90
N THR A 220 -1.06 14.46 3.66
CA THR A 220 -1.82 14.13 2.45
C THR A 220 -2.99 13.21 2.79
N VAL A 221 -4.14 13.50 2.18
CA VAL A 221 -5.39 12.74 2.34
C VAL A 221 -5.89 12.30 0.96
N PRO A 222 -5.33 11.23 0.39
CA PRO A 222 -5.80 10.72 -0.89
C PRO A 222 -7.10 9.94 -0.75
N LEU A 223 -7.92 9.97 -1.81
CA LEU A 223 -9.04 9.07 -2.06
C LEU A 223 -8.77 8.27 -3.33
N GLY A 224 -9.19 7.02 -3.36
CA GLY A 224 -8.99 6.16 -4.51
C GLY A 224 -10.07 5.12 -4.64
N VAL A 225 -10.31 4.69 -5.88
CA VAL A 225 -11.15 3.53 -6.18
C VAL A 225 -10.46 2.71 -7.25
N GLY A 226 -10.26 1.44 -6.94
CA GLY A 226 -9.61 0.50 -7.82
C GLY A 226 -10.43 -0.77 -8.06
N ILE A 227 -9.93 -1.57 -8.97
CA ILE A 227 -10.45 -2.90 -9.27
C ILE A 227 -9.33 -3.91 -9.17
N GLY A 228 -9.67 -5.09 -8.65
CA GLY A 228 -8.71 -6.20 -8.56
C GLY A 228 -9.36 -7.53 -8.88
N LYS A 229 -8.49 -8.51 -9.08
CA LYS A 229 -8.85 -9.90 -9.40
C LYS A 229 -7.96 -10.86 -8.65
N VAL A 230 -8.60 -11.72 -7.86
CA VAL A 230 -7.95 -12.89 -7.24
C VAL A 230 -8.21 -14.11 -8.11
N PHE A 231 -7.18 -14.88 -8.37
CA PHE A 231 -7.27 -16.14 -9.09
C PHE A 231 -6.42 -17.23 -8.42
N LYS A 232 -6.97 -18.42 -8.37
CA LYS A 232 -6.31 -19.59 -7.76
C LYS A 232 -5.17 -20.10 -8.65
N THR A 233 -4.15 -20.59 -8.02
CA THR A 233 -3.03 -21.26 -8.65
C THR A 233 -2.78 -22.61 -7.95
N ALA A 234 -1.94 -23.45 -8.53
CA ALA A 234 -1.58 -24.74 -7.92
C ALA A 234 -0.85 -24.61 -6.56
N ARG A 235 -0.32 -23.41 -6.22
CA ARG A 235 0.49 -23.18 -5.01
C ARG A 235 -0.13 -22.14 -4.07
N GLY A 236 -1.39 -21.74 -4.30
CA GLY A 236 -2.07 -20.73 -3.51
C GLY A 236 -2.95 -19.82 -4.36
N SER A 237 -2.82 -18.52 -4.22
CA SER A 237 -3.57 -17.54 -5.02
C SER A 237 -2.70 -16.37 -5.43
N ASN A 238 -3.02 -15.79 -6.58
CA ASN A 238 -2.48 -14.53 -7.04
C ASN A 238 -3.57 -13.46 -7.03
N ASN A 239 -3.17 -12.22 -6.84
CA ASN A 239 -4.06 -11.08 -6.78
C ASN A 239 -3.43 -9.92 -7.57
N LEU A 240 -4.12 -9.43 -8.58
CA LEU A 240 -3.71 -8.29 -9.40
C LEU A 240 -4.73 -7.17 -9.21
N PHE A 241 -4.26 -5.93 -9.09
CA PHE A 241 -5.14 -4.77 -8.96
C PHE A 241 -4.52 -3.50 -9.52
N ILE A 242 -5.39 -2.53 -9.79
CA ILE A 242 -5.05 -1.16 -10.13
C ILE A 242 -6.00 -0.21 -9.37
N GLU A 243 -5.45 0.86 -8.80
CA GLU A 243 -6.18 1.83 -8.01
C GLU A 243 -5.65 3.25 -8.27
N PRO A 244 -6.29 4.04 -9.14
CA PRO A 244 -6.04 5.47 -9.22
C PRO A 244 -6.48 6.16 -7.93
N GLN A 245 -5.69 7.14 -7.49
CA GLN A 245 -5.86 7.89 -6.24
C GLN A 245 -5.59 9.37 -6.48
N TRP A 246 -6.33 10.24 -5.80
CA TRP A 246 -6.17 11.70 -5.83
C TRP A 246 -6.20 12.25 -4.42
N SER A 247 -5.28 13.14 -4.09
CA SER A 247 -5.34 13.92 -2.84
C SER A 247 -6.50 14.88 -2.90
N VAL A 248 -7.32 14.86 -1.84
CA VAL A 248 -8.45 15.79 -1.66
C VAL A 248 -8.14 16.88 -0.65
N ALA A 249 -7.07 16.68 0.13
CA ALA A 249 -6.49 17.65 1.02
C ALA A 249 -5.00 17.27 1.23
N ASP A 250 -4.13 18.24 1.11
CA ASP A 250 -2.70 18.13 1.34
C ASP A 250 -2.14 19.49 1.77
N ASP A 251 -1.01 19.44 2.48
CA ASP A 251 -0.22 20.60 2.88
C ASP A 251 1.25 20.18 2.94
N GLY A 252 2.15 21.03 2.44
CA GLY A 252 3.57 20.77 2.30
C GLY A 252 3.95 20.16 0.95
N ALA A 253 5.18 20.45 0.53
CA ALA A 253 5.71 20.02 -0.76
C ALA A 253 6.01 18.51 -0.81
N GLY A 254 5.94 17.92 -2.01
CA GLY A 254 6.36 16.55 -2.27
C GLY A 254 5.32 15.47 -1.99
N TRP A 255 4.10 15.83 -1.63
CA TRP A 255 3.01 14.86 -1.51
C TRP A 255 2.39 14.55 -2.88
N PRO A 256 1.92 13.30 -3.12
CA PRO A 256 1.23 12.98 -4.36
C PRO A 256 -0.09 13.75 -4.51
N GLU A 257 -0.23 14.59 -5.53
CA GLU A 257 -1.54 15.14 -5.91
C GLU A 257 -2.43 14.07 -6.52
N TRP A 258 -1.84 13.23 -7.38
CA TRP A 258 -2.48 12.03 -7.89
C TRP A 258 -1.46 10.94 -8.17
N GLN A 259 -1.91 9.71 -8.03
CA GLN A 259 -1.07 8.54 -8.29
C GLN A 259 -1.90 7.36 -8.79
N VAL A 260 -1.21 6.39 -9.36
CA VAL A 260 -1.79 5.10 -9.73
C VAL A 260 -1.06 4.00 -8.96
N PHE A 261 -1.79 3.30 -8.11
CA PHE A 261 -1.28 2.16 -7.37
C PHE A 261 -1.59 0.86 -8.11
N ILE A 262 -0.56 0.14 -8.52
CA ILE A 262 -0.66 -1.15 -9.17
C ILE A 262 -0.02 -2.20 -8.27
N GLY A 263 -0.64 -3.36 -8.12
CA GLY A 263 -0.07 -4.42 -7.31
C GLY A 263 -0.33 -5.81 -7.83
N PHE A 264 0.69 -6.65 -7.67
CA PHE A 264 0.63 -8.08 -7.89
C PHE A 264 1.09 -8.81 -6.64
N ASN A 265 0.18 -9.56 -6.03
CA ASN A 265 0.42 -10.33 -4.81
C ASN A 265 0.38 -11.82 -5.10
N MET A 266 1.39 -12.54 -4.64
CA MET A 266 1.44 -14.00 -4.63
C MET A 266 1.29 -14.48 -3.19
N ILE A 267 0.31 -15.31 -2.93
CA ILE A 267 0.01 -15.89 -1.62
C ILE A 267 0.26 -17.39 -1.72
N PHE A 268 1.14 -17.90 -0.87
CA PHE A 268 1.57 -19.29 -0.85
C PHE A 268 0.89 -20.04 0.30
N GLN A 269 0.32 -21.20 0.00
CA GLN A 269 -0.30 -22.11 0.97
C GLN A 269 0.58 -23.33 1.20
#